data_f31fec0837867f12772a5d72bf40521c
#
_entry.id   f31fec0837867f12772a5d72bf40521c
#
_cell.length_a   1.000
_cell.length_b   1.000
_cell.length_c   1.000
_cell.angle_alpha   90.00
_cell.angle_beta   90.00
_cell.angle_gamma   90.00
#
_symmetry.space_group_name_H-M   'P 1'
#
loop_
_entity.id
_entity.type
_entity.pdbx_description
1 polymer ?
#
loop_
_entity_poly.entity_id
_entity_poly.type
_entity_poly.pdbx_seq_one_letter_code
_entity_poly.pdbx_strand_id
1 'polypeptide(L)'
;KTERMTCEEVVSMGRYPYTGKMGILTEKDWQIVRESLELVQGLELAEKDFEAVSDGQRQRVLLARAICQEPQVIVLDEPTAFLDIRHKLELLYLLKNMVREKKVAVLMSLHELDLAQKISDHIICVKGDNSIGRFGTPEEIFSGDYIKELFQIEKGTYLTDYGSVELEAVKGEPKVFVIGGNGTGIPVYRQLQKEGIPFAAGILW
;
A
#
# COMPACT_ATOMS: atom_id res chain seq x y z
N LYS A 1 3.72 22.09 -31.47
CA LYS A 1 3.73 22.34 -30.02
C LYS A 1 2.68 21.41 -29.45
N THR A 2 3.10 20.39 -28.73
CA THR A 2 2.21 19.56 -27.93
C THR A 2 1.64 20.51 -26.86
N GLU A 3 0.32 20.70 -26.82
CA GLU A 3 -0.31 21.45 -25.75
C GLU A 3 0.00 20.72 -24.44
N ARG A 4 0.70 21.39 -23.54
CA ARG A 4 1.03 20.85 -22.23
C ARG A 4 -0.19 20.98 -21.37
N MET A 5 -0.62 19.88 -20.77
CA MET A 5 -1.77 19.87 -19.88
C MET A 5 -1.32 20.12 -18.45
N THR A 6 -2.07 20.98 -17.76
CA THR A 6 -1.89 21.16 -16.32
C THR A 6 -2.44 19.96 -15.55
N CYS A 7 -1.98 19.79 -14.30
CA CYS A 7 -2.52 18.75 -13.43
C CYS A 7 -4.04 18.92 -13.18
N GLU A 8 -4.51 20.15 -13.04
CA GLU A 8 -5.95 20.44 -12.89
C GLU A 8 -6.75 20.03 -14.14
N GLU A 9 -6.23 20.29 -15.34
CA GLU A 9 -6.84 19.83 -16.59
C GLU A 9 -6.90 18.30 -16.67
N VAL A 10 -5.85 17.60 -16.25
CA VAL A 10 -5.84 16.12 -16.19
C VAL A 10 -6.91 15.60 -15.22
N VAL A 11 -7.05 16.21 -14.03
CA VAL A 11 -8.10 15.83 -13.08
C VAL A 11 -9.49 16.13 -13.63
N SER A 12 -9.67 17.26 -14.33
CA SER A 12 -10.94 17.68 -14.90
C SER A 12 -11.50 16.69 -15.93
N MET A 13 -10.64 15.90 -16.58
CA MET A 13 -11.08 14.81 -17.47
C MET A 13 -11.96 13.78 -16.73
N GLY A 14 -11.81 13.62 -15.43
CA GLY A 14 -12.68 12.78 -14.61
C GLY A 14 -14.15 13.22 -14.64
N ARG A 15 -14.43 14.48 -15.01
CA ARG A 15 -15.79 15.01 -15.10
C ARG A 15 -16.46 14.81 -16.46
N TYR A 16 -15.74 14.37 -17.50
CA TYR A 16 -16.31 14.19 -18.83
C TYR A 16 -17.59 13.35 -18.90
N PRO A 17 -17.77 12.28 -18.10
CA PRO A 17 -19.03 11.55 -18.09
C PRO A 17 -20.24 12.39 -17.70
N TYR A 18 -20.04 13.55 -17.06
CA TYR A 18 -21.08 14.42 -16.54
C TYR A 18 -21.33 15.68 -17.39
N THR A 19 -20.47 15.97 -18.38
CA THR A 19 -20.49 17.24 -19.14
C THR A 19 -21.42 17.26 -20.35
N GLY A 20 -22.11 16.16 -20.64
CA GLY A 20 -22.98 16.07 -21.82
C GLY A 20 -22.22 16.12 -23.16
N LYS A 21 -22.96 16.37 -24.26
CA LYS A 21 -22.39 16.30 -25.63
C LYS A 21 -21.32 17.36 -25.96
N MET A 22 -21.31 18.47 -25.25
CA MET A 22 -20.40 19.59 -25.55
C MET A 22 -19.11 19.55 -24.74
N GLY A 23 -18.98 18.66 -23.76
CA GLY A 23 -17.78 18.55 -22.94
C GLY A 23 -17.48 19.78 -22.06
N ILE A 24 -18.47 20.66 -21.84
CA ILE A 24 -18.26 21.90 -21.08
C ILE A 24 -18.44 21.62 -19.60
N LEU A 25 -17.41 21.95 -18.80
CA LEU A 25 -17.41 21.85 -17.35
C LEU A 25 -18.18 23.02 -16.75
N THR A 26 -19.04 22.74 -15.78
CA THR A 26 -19.75 23.74 -14.98
C THR A 26 -18.89 24.20 -13.80
N GLU A 27 -19.31 25.30 -13.15
CA GLU A 27 -18.66 25.76 -11.90
C GLU A 27 -18.63 24.66 -10.82
N LYS A 28 -19.71 23.89 -10.74
CA LYS A 28 -19.77 22.71 -9.83
C LYS A 28 -18.73 21.63 -10.18
N ASP A 29 -18.49 21.38 -11.46
CA ASP A 29 -17.47 20.40 -11.88
C ASP A 29 -16.07 20.86 -11.49
N TRP A 30 -15.76 22.16 -11.68
CA TRP A 30 -14.49 22.73 -11.25
C TRP A 30 -14.31 22.71 -9.73
N GLN A 31 -15.36 22.90 -8.97
CA GLN A 31 -15.32 22.74 -7.52
C GLN A 31 -14.96 21.31 -7.13
N ILE A 32 -15.58 20.28 -7.76
CA ILE A 32 -15.27 18.87 -7.51
C ILE A 32 -13.83 18.55 -7.90
N VAL A 33 -13.31 19.12 -8.99
CA VAL A 33 -11.90 18.99 -9.41
C VAL A 33 -10.95 19.47 -8.30
N ARG A 34 -11.21 20.68 -7.75
CA ARG A 34 -10.38 21.26 -6.68
C ARG A 34 -10.47 20.47 -5.38
N GLU A 35 -11.67 20.05 -4.97
CA GLU A 35 -11.87 19.19 -3.80
C GLU A 35 -11.15 17.85 -3.95
N SER A 36 -11.12 17.29 -5.17
CA SER A 36 -10.40 16.06 -5.45
C SER A 36 -8.88 16.21 -5.36
N LEU A 37 -8.35 17.35 -5.84
CA LEU A 37 -6.93 17.70 -5.68
C LEU A 37 -6.58 17.95 -4.21
N GLU A 38 -7.45 18.62 -3.46
CA GLU A 38 -7.24 18.86 -2.03
C GLU A 38 -7.18 17.55 -1.24
N LEU A 39 -8.09 16.61 -1.52
CA LEU A 39 -8.10 15.28 -0.88
C LEU A 39 -6.79 14.52 -1.02
N VAL A 40 -6.12 14.65 -2.17
CA VAL A 40 -4.80 14.00 -2.40
C VAL A 40 -3.63 14.91 -2.02
N GLN A 41 -3.88 16.02 -1.33
CA GLN A 41 -2.85 17.03 -0.99
C GLN A 41 -2.09 17.49 -2.23
N GLY A 42 -2.78 17.72 -3.33
CA GLY A 42 -2.23 18.06 -4.64
C GLY A 42 -2.62 19.43 -5.17
N LEU A 43 -3.23 20.33 -4.37
CA LEU A 43 -3.61 21.67 -4.83
C LEU A 43 -2.44 22.49 -5.34
N GLU A 44 -1.26 22.35 -4.74
CA GLU A 44 -0.03 23.04 -5.17
C GLU A 44 0.49 22.55 -6.53
N LEU A 45 -0.09 21.48 -7.07
CA LEU A 45 0.24 20.92 -8.38
C LEU A 45 -0.71 21.40 -9.47
N ALA A 46 -1.86 22.00 -9.13
CA ALA A 46 -2.97 22.30 -10.06
C ALA A 46 -2.48 22.94 -11.38
N GLU A 47 -1.68 24.00 -11.28
CA GLU A 47 -1.20 24.76 -12.44
C GLU A 47 0.11 24.19 -13.04
N LYS A 48 0.70 23.14 -12.46
CA LYS A 48 1.94 22.56 -12.98
C LYS A 48 1.65 21.69 -14.20
N ASP A 49 2.62 21.68 -15.12
CA ASP A 49 2.65 20.75 -16.25
C ASP A 49 2.68 19.30 -15.74
N PHE A 50 1.69 18.50 -16.13
CA PHE A 50 1.57 17.10 -15.70
C PHE A 50 2.78 16.24 -16.09
N GLU A 51 3.43 16.56 -17.21
CA GLU A 51 4.64 15.86 -17.64
C GLU A 51 5.89 16.25 -16.82
N ALA A 52 5.85 17.40 -16.14
CA ALA A 52 6.98 17.93 -15.36
C ALA A 52 6.95 17.57 -13.87
N VAL A 53 5.87 16.96 -13.38
CA VAL A 53 5.78 16.53 -11.98
C VAL A 53 6.46 15.18 -11.76
N SER A 54 6.89 14.90 -10.49
CA SER A 54 7.48 13.61 -10.13
C SER A 54 6.47 12.45 -10.25
N ASP A 55 6.95 11.20 -10.31
CA ASP A 55 6.07 10.03 -10.42
C ASP A 55 5.09 9.93 -9.25
N GLY A 56 5.52 10.19 -8.02
CA GLY A 56 4.63 10.23 -6.85
C GLY A 56 3.59 11.35 -6.92
N GLN A 57 3.96 12.54 -7.44
CA GLN A 57 3.02 13.63 -7.69
C GLN A 57 2.04 13.28 -8.80
N ARG A 58 2.54 12.66 -9.89
CA ARG A 58 1.72 12.17 -11.00
C ARG A 58 0.69 11.15 -10.51
N GLN A 59 1.09 10.23 -9.66
CA GLN A 59 0.18 9.23 -9.07
C GLN A 59 -0.93 9.89 -8.23
N ARG A 60 -0.60 10.92 -7.43
CA ARG A 60 -1.62 11.70 -6.70
C ARG A 60 -2.60 12.39 -7.63
N VAL A 61 -2.14 13.00 -8.71
CA VAL A 61 -3.00 13.65 -9.72
C VAL A 61 -3.92 12.63 -10.41
N LEU A 62 -3.41 11.46 -10.78
CA LEU A 62 -4.22 10.39 -11.38
C LEU A 62 -5.27 9.84 -10.40
N LEU A 63 -4.93 9.74 -9.12
CA LEU A 63 -5.88 9.38 -8.08
C LEU A 63 -6.96 10.46 -7.92
N ALA A 64 -6.59 11.74 -7.91
CA ALA A 64 -7.55 12.85 -7.88
C ALA A 64 -8.51 12.78 -9.07
N ARG A 65 -8.01 12.44 -10.27
CA ARG A 65 -8.84 12.22 -11.46
C ARG A 65 -9.85 11.09 -11.26
N ALA A 66 -9.43 10.00 -10.64
CA ALA A 66 -10.32 8.88 -10.33
C ALA A 66 -11.39 9.27 -9.29
N ILE A 67 -11.00 10.00 -8.24
CA ILE A 67 -11.90 10.51 -7.19
C ILE A 67 -12.91 11.50 -7.77
N CYS A 68 -12.47 12.35 -8.69
CA CYS A 68 -13.28 13.37 -9.36
C CYS A 68 -14.46 12.78 -10.14
N GLN A 69 -14.40 11.50 -10.50
CA GLN A 69 -15.52 10.78 -11.11
C GLN A 69 -16.62 10.41 -10.11
N GLU A 70 -16.46 10.70 -8.82
CA GLU A 70 -17.39 10.30 -7.75
C GLU A 70 -17.73 8.79 -7.84
N PRO A 71 -16.72 7.89 -7.92
CA PRO A 71 -16.95 6.47 -8.19
C PRO A 71 -17.51 5.76 -6.95
N GLN A 72 -18.24 4.67 -7.17
CA GLN A 72 -18.62 3.74 -6.11
C GLN A 72 -17.51 2.72 -5.83
N VAL A 73 -16.64 2.45 -6.83
CA VAL A 73 -15.52 1.50 -6.73
C VAL A 73 -14.28 2.13 -7.35
N ILE A 74 -13.16 2.07 -6.65
CA ILE A 74 -11.83 2.45 -7.16
C ILE A 74 -10.99 1.19 -7.25
N VAL A 75 -10.37 0.97 -8.40
CA VAL A 75 -9.40 -0.11 -8.63
C VAL A 75 -8.03 0.51 -8.82
N LEU A 76 -7.05 0.07 -8.05
CA LEU A 76 -5.68 0.56 -8.05
C LEU A 76 -4.71 -0.60 -8.23
N ASP A 77 -3.81 -0.47 -9.19
CA ASP A 77 -2.75 -1.44 -9.42
C ASP A 77 -1.45 -0.91 -8.81
N GLU A 78 -0.91 -1.63 -7.82
CA GLU A 78 0.30 -1.30 -7.08
C GLU A 78 0.41 0.18 -6.63
N PRO A 79 -0.60 0.75 -5.97
CA PRO A 79 -0.63 2.19 -5.71
C PRO A 79 0.46 2.68 -4.74
N THR A 80 1.14 1.76 -4.07
CA THR A 80 2.25 2.05 -3.14
C THR A 80 3.64 1.92 -3.80
N ALA A 81 3.71 1.42 -5.03
CA ALA A 81 4.97 1.28 -5.76
C ALA A 81 5.67 2.65 -5.91
N PHE A 82 6.99 2.66 -5.76
CA PHE A 82 7.85 3.86 -5.91
C PHE A 82 7.56 5.01 -4.93
N LEU A 83 6.67 4.83 -3.96
CA LEU A 83 6.43 5.80 -2.90
C LEU A 83 7.36 5.54 -1.72
N ASP A 84 7.88 6.60 -1.11
CA ASP A 84 8.52 6.51 0.19
C ASP A 84 7.49 6.19 1.30
N ILE A 85 7.98 5.85 2.48
CA ILE A 85 7.12 5.40 3.59
C ILE A 85 6.09 6.45 4.00
N ARG A 86 6.43 7.73 3.93
CA ARG A 86 5.53 8.82 4.30
C ARG A 86 4.36 8.89 3.31
N HIS A 87 4.66 8.95 2.02
CA HIS A 87 3.64 9.04 0.97
C HIS A 87 2.79 7.76 0.89
N LYS A 88 3.37 6.57 1.16
CA LYS A 88 2.59 5.33 1.31
C LYS A 88 1.53 5.43 2.40
N LEU A 89 1.93 5.89 3.59
CA LEU A 89 1.01 6.05 4.70
C LEU A 89 -0.08 7.09 4.41
N GLU A 90 0.29 8.23 3.85
CA GLU A 90 -0.66 9.29 3.46
C GLU A 90 -1.71 8.75 2.47
N LEU A 91 -1.28 8.01 1.44
CA LEU A 91 -2.17 7.38 0.47
C LEU A 91 -3.11 6.37 1.12
N LEU A 92 -2.59 5.46 1.94
CA LEU A 92 -3.39 4.43 2.60
C LEU A 92 -4.41 5.02 3.58
N TYR A 93 -4.05 6.08 4.32
CA TYR A 93 -4.98 6.81 5.17
C TYR A 93 -6.09 7.51 4.37
N LEU A 94 -5.73 8.12 3.25
CA LEU A 94 -6.71 8.73 2.33
C LEU A 94 -7.73 7.69 1.86
N LEU A 95 -7.26 6.54 1.33
CA LEU A 95 -8.12 5.47 0.84
C LEU A 95 -9.01 4.91 1.95
N LYS A 96 -8.47 4.72 3.15
CA LYS A 96 -9.23 4.26 4.32
C LYS A 96 -10.34 5.24 4.71
N ASN A 97 -10.08 6.54 4.67
CA ASN A 97 -11.08 7.56 4.95
C ASN A 97 -12.18 7.57 3.86
N MET A 98 -11.81 7.41 2.59
CA MET A 98 -12.78 7.30 1.50
C MET A 98 -13.73 6.10 1.68
N VAL A 99 -13.20 4.95 2.07
CA VAL A 99 -14.03 3.77 2.37
C VAL A 99 -15.00 4.05 3.51
N ARG A 100 -14.51 4.65 4.60
CA ARG A 100 -15.32 4.86 5.81
C ARG A 100 -16.34 5.98 5.68
N GLU A 101 -15.94 7.11 5.14
CA GLU A 101 -16.74 8.33 5.12
C GLU A 101 -17.58 8.46 3.85
N LYS A 102 -17.01 8.12 2.68
CA LYS A 102 -17.68 8.23 1.38
C LYS A 102 -18.28 6.90 0.90
N LYS A 103 -18.09 5.79 1.65
CA LYS A 103 -18.57 4.45 1.32
C LYS A 103 -18.15 3.98 -0.08
N VAL A 104 -16.96 4.38 -0.51
CA VAL A 104 -16.35 3.95 -1.76
C VAL A 104 -15.68 2.59 -1.50
N ALA A 105 -15.94 1.60 -2.33
CA ALA A 105 -15.18 0.35 -2.29
C ALA A 105 -13.81 0.55 -2.96
N VAL A 106 -12.74 0.09 -2.32
CA VAL A 106 -11.38 0.16 -2.87
C VAL A 106 -10.86 -1.25 -3.05
N LEU A 107 -10.48 -1.59 -4.29
CA LEU A 107 -9.75 -2.82 -4.63
C LEU A 107 -8.34 -2.41 -5.07
N MET A 108 -7.32 -2.95 -4.43
CA MET A 108 -5.93 -2.63 -4.79
C MET A 108 -5.03 -3.85 -4.74
N SER A 109 -4.07 -3.92 -5.65
CA SER A 109 -2.97 -4.87 -5.56
C SER A 109 -1.87 -4.33 -4.64
N LEU A 110 -1.31 -5.18 -3.79
CA LEU A 110 -0.22 -4.85 -2.89
C LEU A 110 0.81 -5.98 -2.87
N HIS A 111 2.09 -5.61 -2.91
CA HIS A 111 3.19 -6.54 -2.70
C HIS A 111 3.68 -6.57 -1.24
N GLU A 112 3.44 -5.49 -0.50
CA GLU A 112 3.84 -5.37 0.89
C GLU A 112 2.83 -6.11 1.80
N LEU A 113 3.22 -7.30 2.25
CA LEU A 113 2.37 -8.15 3.09
C LEU A 113 1.96 -7.48 4.40
N ASP A 114 2.87 -6.74 5.02
CA ASP A 114 2.61 -6.03 6.26
C ASP A 114 1.60 -4.89 6.10
N LEU A 115 1.61 -4.20 4.95
CA LEU A 115 0.60 -3.19 4.61
C LEU A 115 -0.73 -3.86 4.31
N ALA A 116 -0.75 -4.93 3.53
CA ALA A 116 -1.97 -5.69 3.23
C ALA A 116 -2.64 -6.17 4.52
N GLN A 117 -1.88 -6.71 5.47
CA GLN A 117 -2.38 -7.16 6.76
C GLN A 117 -3.00 -6.04 7.60
N LYS A 118 -2.42 -4.82 7.56
CA LYS A 118 -2.81 -3.70 8.44
C LYS A 118 -3.95 -2.84 7.90
N ILE A 119 -4.11 -2.79 6.57
CA ILE A 119 -5.03 -1.83 5.96
C ILE A 119 -6.30 -2.48 5.41
N SER A 120 -6.25 -3.74 4.99
CA SER A 120 -7.35 -4.39 4.29
C SER A 120 -8.44 -4.88 5.23
N ASP A 121 -9.69 -4.75 4.80
CA ASP A 121 -10.82 -5.42 5.45
C ASP A 121 -10.92 -6.89 4.97
N HIS A 122 -10.58 -7.13 3.69
CA HIS A 122 -10.51 -8.47 3.08
C HIS A 122 -9.33 -8.55 2.13
N ILE A 123 -8.81 -9.76 1.96
CA ILE A 123 -7.67 -10.06 1.10
C ILE A 123 -8.05 -11.15 0.10
N ILE A 124 -7.71 -10.93 -1.15
CA ILE A 124 -7.77 -11.93 -2.21
C ILE A 124 -6.32 -12.34 -2.51
N CYS A 125 -5.99 -13.61 -2.26
CA CYS A 125 -4.68 -14.14 -2.59
C CYS A 125 -4.67 -14.64 -4.04
N VAL A 126 -3.75 -14.12 -4.84
CA VAL A 126 -3.53 -14.56 -6.23
C VAL A 126 -2.25 -15.40 -6.28
N LYS A 127 -2.33 -16.60 -6.85
CA LYS A 127 -1.20 -17.50 -7.03
C LYS A 127 -0.40 -17.16 -8.28
N GLY A 128 0.82 -17.70 -8.38
CA GLY A 128 1.70 -17.49 -9.54
C GLY A 128 1.14 -17.97 -10.88
N ASP A 129 0.11 -18.83 -10.88
CA ASP A 129 -0.64 -19.28 -12.06
C ASP A 129 -1.85 -18.39 -12.37
N ASN A 130 -1.95 -17.24 -11.73
CA ASN A 130 -3.06 -16.29 -11.80
C ASN A 130 -4.42 -16.85 -11.29
N SER A 131 -4.42 -17.98 -10.60
CA SER A 131 -5.64 -18.48 -9.94
C SER A 131 -5.86 -17.80 -8.59
N ILE A 132 -7.13 -17.68 -8.19
CA ILE A 132 -7.48 -17.21 -6.84
C ILE A 132 -7.20 -18.36 -5.87
N GLY A 133 -6.35 -18.09 -4.87
CA GLY A 133 -6.04 -19.03 -3.80
C GLY A 133 -7.07 -18.98 -2.69
N ARG A 134 -6.93 -18.01 -1.78
CA ARG A 134 -7.86 -17.77 -0.66
C ARG A 134 -8.44 -16.38 -0.73
N PHE A 135 -9.63 -16.26 -0.14
CA PHE A 135 -10.28 -14.98 0.15
C PHE A 135 -10.73 -15.01 1.61
N GLY A 136 -10.47 -13.94 2.35
CA GLY A 136 -10.85 -13.84 3.75
C GLY A 136 -10.36 -12.55 4.41
N THR A 137 -10.56 -12.45 5.72
CA THR A 137 -10.00 -11.35 6.51
C THR A 137 -8.49 -11.49 6.64
N PRO A 138 -7.75 -10.40 6.98
CA PRO A 138 -6.33 -10.50 7.24
C PRO A 138 -5.97 -11.58 8.27
N GLU A 139 -6.75 -11.69 9.35
CA GLU A 139 -6.54 -12.66 10.42
C GLU A 139 -6.66 -14.11 9.93
N GLU A 140 -7.59 -14.37 8.99
CA GLU A 140 -7.76 -15.69 8.37
C GLU A 140 -6.63 -16.01 7.39
N ILE A 141 -6.21 -15.02 6.58
CA ILE A 141 -5.18 -15.20 5.55
C ILE A 141 -3.78 -15.34 6.18
N PHE A 142 -3.47 -14.53 7.17
CA PHE A 142 -2.16 -14.54 7.83
C PHE A 142 -2.08 -15.55 8.98
N SER A 143 -3.05 -16.46 9.13
CA SER A 143 -2.99 -17.54 10.10
C SER A 143 -2.20 -18.74 9.58
N GLY A 144 -1.45 -19.40 10.47
CA GLY A 144 -0.67 -20.60 10.14
C GLY A 144 0.39 -20.40 9.06
N ASP A 145 0.66 -21.45 8.29
CA ASP A 145 1.75 -21.48 7.29
C ASP A 145 1.32 -21.06 5.87
N TYR A 146 0.10 -20.58 5.69
CA TYR A 146 -0.44 -20.29 4.35
C TYR A 146 0.39 -19.28 3.55
N ILE A 147 0.87 -18.23 4.19
CA ILE A 147 1.74 -17.22 3.54
C ILE A 147 3.04 -17.86 3.07
N LYS A 148 3.62 -18.74 3.88
CA LYS A 148 4.82 -19.48 3.51
C LYS A 148 4.59 -20.38 2.29
N GLU A 149 3.46 -21.06 2.24
CA GLU A 149 3.05 -21.90 1.10
C GLU A 149 2.79 -21.07 -0.15
N LEU A 150 2.03 -19.96 -0.02
CA LEU A 150 1.66 -19.08 -1.13
C LEU A 150 2.88 -18.50 -1.84
N PHE A 151 3.86 -18.04 -1.06
CA PHE A 151 5.11 -17.46 -1.59
C PHE A 151 6.24 -18.47 -1.77
N GLN A 152 6.00 -19.76 -1.51
CA GLN A 152 6.99 -20.84 -1.63
C GLN A 152 8.29 -20.50 -0.88
N ILE A 153 8.16 -20.00 0.35
CA ILE A 153 9.29 -19.58 1.16
C ILE A 153 10.05 -20.83 1.65
N GLU A 154 11.16 -21.14 1.00
CA GLU A 154 12.02 -22.27 1.38
C GLU A 154 13.00 -21.91 2.50
N LYS A 155 13.45 -20.65 2.54
CA LYS A 155 14.44 -20.16 3.52
C LYS A 155 13.91 -18.94 4.25
N GLY A 156 14.03 -18.97 5.58
CA GLY A 156 13.44 -17.92 6.42
C GLY A 156 11.96 -18.17 6.73
N THR A 157 11.32 -17.17 7.27
CA THR A 157 9.89 -17.21 7.61
C THR A 157 9.29 -15.80 7.57
N TYR A 158 7.98 -15.74 7.46
CA TYR A 158 7.21 -14.52 7.68
C TYR A 158 6.51 -14.64 9.02
N LEU A 159 6.88 -13.76 9.96
CA LEU A 159 6.26 -13.71 11.27
C LEU A 159 4.97 -12.89 11.19
N THR A 160 3.84 -13.57 11.14
CA THR A 160 2.52 -12.97 10.99
C THR A 160 2.16 -12.02 12.13
N ASP A 161 2.57 -12.34 13.36
CA ASP A 161 2.32 -11.50 14.56
C ASP A 161 3.03 -10.15 14.50
N TYR A 162 4.15 -10.07 13.79
CA TYR A 162 4.98 -8.86 13.67
C TYR A 162 4.93 -8.26 12.27
N GLY A 163 4.37 -8.96 11.27
CA GLY A 163 4.38 -8.52 9.88
C GLY A 163 5.79 -8.36 9.32
N SER A 164 6.73 -9.22 9.71
CA SER A 164 8.14 -9.12 9.32
C SER A 164 8.69 -10.40 8.72
N VAL A 165 9.62 -10.23 7.78
CA VAL A 165 10.41 -11.33 7.23
C VAL A 165 11.61 -11.57 8.15
N GLU A 166 11.82 -12.83 8.55
CA GLU A 166 12.99 -13.25 9.32
C GLU A 166 13.82 -14.24 8.52
N LEU A 167 15.13 -14.06 8.58
CA LEU A 167 16.07 -14.96 7.92
C LEU A 167 16.18 -16.28 8.66
N GLU A 168 16.69 -17.32 7.98
CA GLU A 168 16.92 -18.63 8.58
C GLU A 168 17.89 -18.50 9.78
N ALA A 169 17.58 -19.21 10.87
CA ALA A 169 18.45 -19.25 12.04
C ALA A 169 19.82 -19.84 11.68
N VAL A 170 20.89 -19.33 12.31
CA VAL A 170 22.23 -19.85 12.14
C VAL A 170 22.29 -21.28 12.70
N LYS A 171 22.69 -22.24 11.86
CA LYS A 171 22.78 -23.65 12.25
C LYS A 171 24.02 -23.89 13.10
N GLY A 172 23.89 -24.78 14.08
CA GLY A 172 25.00 -25.23 14.93
C GLY A 172 24.63 -25.25 16.41
N GLU A 173 25.53 -25.72 17.24
CA GLU A 173 25.36 -25.70 18.70
C GLU A 173 25.38 -24.24 19.19
N PRO A 174 24.41 -23.83 20.02
CA PRO A 174 24.36 -22.45 20.55
C PRO A 174 25.62 -22.11 21.31
N LYS A 175 26.30 -21.03 20.90
CA LYS A 175 27.48 -20.48 21.58
C LYS A 175 27.12 -19.35 22.53
N VAL A 176 25.98 -18.76 22.37
CA VAL A 176 25.47 -17.64 23.16
C VAL A 176 24.04 -17.93 23.59
N PHE A 177 23.74 -17.65 24.84
CA PHE A 177 22.38 -17.67 25.37
C PHE A 177 21.93 -16.24 25.63
N VAL A 178 20.89 -15.80 24.93
CA VAL A 178 20.36 -14.45 25.06
C VAL A 178 19.07 -14.49 25.87
N ILE A 179 19.06 -13.77 27.00
CA ILE A 179 17.88 -13.59 27.83
C ILE A 179 17.29 -12.22 27.49
N GLY A 180 16.08 -12.20 26.97
CA GLY A 180 15.39 -10.97 26.64
C GLY A 180 13.88 -11.12 26.77
N GLY A 181 13.18 -10.03 27.12
CA GLY A 181 11.73 -9.96 27.18
C GLY A 181 11.23 -8.74 26.43
N ASN A 182 9.94 -8.71 26.10
CA ASN A 182 9.28 -7.57 25.44
C ASN A 182 10.03 -7.01 24.22
N GLY A 183 10.59 -7.90 23.39
CA GLY A 183 11.32 -7.52 22.16
C GLY A 183 12.75 -7.01 22.35
N THR A 184 13.25 -6.85 23.57
CA THR A 184 14.60 -6.31 23.84
C THR A 184 15.74 -7.18 23.30
N GLY A 185 15.50 -8.49 23.08
CA GLY A 185 16.47 -9.41 22.49
C GLY A 185 16.64 -9.26 20.99
N ILE A 186 15.68 -8.70 20.25
CA ILE A 186 15.67 -8.67 18.78
C ILE A 186 16.94 -8.05 18.16
N PRO A 187 17.43 -6.89 18.63
CA PRO A 187 18.67 -6.32 18.08
C PRO A 187 19.88 -7.25 18.25
N VAL A 188 19.97 -7.94 19.41
CA VAL A 188 21.05 -8.88 19.69
C VAL A 188 20.93 -10.12 18.81
N TYR A 189 19.74 -10.67 18.64
CA TYR A 189 19.50 -11.82 17.75
C TYR A 189 19.94 -11.50 16.31
N ARG A 190 19.56 -10.31 15.81
CA ARG A 190 19.94 -9.86 14.46
C ARG A 190 21.44 -9.65 14.32
N GLN A 191 22.12 -9.17 15.34
CA GLN A 191 23.57 -9.04 15.33
C GLN A 191 24.27 -10.41 15.28
N LEU A 192 23.90 -11.33 16.18
CA LEU A 192 24.44 -12.69 16.21
C LEU A 192 24.20 -13.43 14.89
N GLN A 193 23.02 -13.25 14.30
CA GLN A 193 22.68 -13.84 13.01
C GLN A 193 23.56 -13.28 11.87
N LYS A 194 23.81 -11.95 11.84
CA LYS A 194 24.74 -11.33 10.88
C LYS A 194 26.17 -11.81 11.02
N GLU A 195 26.60 -12.10 12.24
CA GLU A 195 27.94 -12.59 12.56
C GLU A 195 28.06 -14.13 12.37
N GLY A 196 26.97 -14.80 12.02
CA GLY A 196 26.95 -16.25 11.84
C GLY A 196 27.15 -17.03 13.14
N ILE A 197 26.77 -16.46 14.28
CA ILE A 197 26.95 -17.06 15.61
C ILE A 197 25.64 -17.74 16.02
N PRO A 198 25.64 -19.10 16.17
CA PRO A 198 24.47 -19.81 16.68
C PRO A 198 24.17 -19.41 18.12
N PHE A 199 22.90 -19.15 18.41
CA PHE A 199 22.44 -18.74 19.74
C PHE A 199 21.15 -19.43 20.14
N ALA A 200 20.90 -19.51 21.43
CA ALA A 200 19.60 -19.85 21.99
C ALA A 200 18.99 -18.61 22.66
N ALA A 201 17.69 -18.49 22.60
CA ALA A 201 16.95 -17.40 23.25
C ALA A 201 16.07 -17.94 24.37
N GLY A 202 16.04 -17.22 25.49
CA GLY A 202 15.16 -17.48 26.61
C GLY A 202 14.35 -16.24 26.98
N ILE A 203 13.13 -16.46 27.45
CA ILE A 203 12.27 -15.40 27.99
C ILE A 203 12.14 -15.65 29.49
N LEU A 204 12.47 -14.63 30.27
CA LEU A 204 12.11 -14.59 31.69
C LEU A 204 10.76 -13.86 31.79
N TRP A 205 9.79 -14.52 32.38
CA TRP A 205 8.46 -13.98 32.70
C TRP A 205 8.51 -13.20 34.01
#